data_9adf04ebef49027195cac0466bca69be
#
_entry.id   9adf04ebef49027195cac0466bca69be
#
_cell.length_a   1.000
_cell.length_b   1.000
_cell.length_c   1.000
_cell.angle_alpha   90.00
_cell.angle_beta   90.00
_cell.angle_gamma   90.00
#
_symmetry.space_group_name_H-M   'P 1'
#
loop_
_entity.id
_entity.type
_entity.pdbx_description
1 polymer ?
#
loop_
_entity_poly.entity_id
_entity_poly.type
_entity_poly.pdbx_seq_one_letter_code
_entity_poly.pdbx_strand_id
1 'polypeptide(L)'
;MPIIRREFLRLSGLAAAAPSLANIAVAQAGPKLTQILRNDLEGQGQVVQETVVSIVEFPPGSAAPWHVHPGAQELLHVIEGSLIVEVEGKGSNILKAGEAGIIPAELVHLARNDSASTTGKALMVHSRAAKDKPLLVVVKK
;
A
#
# COMPACT_ATOMS: atom_id res chain seq x y z
N MET A 1 -23.69 4.52 -10.77
CA MET A 1 -23.18 3.16 -10.56
C MET A 1 -23.78 2.58 -9.29
N PRO A 2 -24.44 1.43 -9.34
CA PRO A 2 -25.03 0.85 -8.14
C PRO A 2 -23.95 0.24 -7.26
N ILE A 3 -23.96 0.60 -5.97
CA ILE A 3 -23.14 0.00 -4.94
C ILE A 3 -23.67 -1.40 -4.66
N ILE A 4 -22.88 -2.43 -4.91
CA ILE A 4 -23.25 -3.81 -4.61
C ILE A 4 -23.25 -3.99 -3.09
N ARG A 5 -24.43 -4.04 -2.49
CA ARG A 5 -24.61 -4.52 -1.11
C ARG A 5 -24.39 -6.02 -1.10
N ARG A 6 -23.34 -6.49 -0.45
CA ARG A 6 -23.20 -7.89 -0.08
C ARG A 6 -24.13 -8.17 1.10
N GLU A 7 -25.19 -8.90 0.85
CA GLU A 7 -26.04 -9.44 1.91
C GLU A 7 -25.29 -10.56 2.65
N PHE A 8 -25.21 -10.41 3.98
CA PHE A 8 -24.75 -11.50 4.84
C PHE A 8 -25.87 -12.53 4.98
N LEU A 9 -25.66 -13.73 4.43
CA LEU A 9 -26.54 -14.87 4.66
C LEU A 9 -26.50 -15.28 6.14
N ARG A 10 -27.65 -15.17 6.81
CA ARG A 10 -27.88 -15.79 8.11
C ARG A 10 -28.23 -17.26 7.90
N LEU A 11 -27.33 -18.16 8.21
CA LEU A 11 -27.67 -19.59 8.33
C LEU A 11 -28.25 -19.84 9.72
N SER A 12 -29.55 -20.16 9.76
CA SER A 12 -30.21 -20.73 10.93
C SER A 12 -30.00 -22.23 10.91
N GLY A 13 -29.13 -22.77 11.74
CA GLY A 13 -28.85 -24.19 11.86
C GLY A 13 -29.63 -24.83 13.02
N LEU A 14 -30.25 -25.97 12.75
CA LEU A 14 -30.99 -26.81 13.66
C LEU A 14 -30.05 -27.42 14.71
N ALA A 15 -30.50 -27.40 15.98
CA ALA A 15 -29.78 -28.01 17.10
C ALA A 15 -29.99 -29.54 17.11
N ALA A 16 -28.91 -30.31 17.05
CA ALA A 16 -28.85 -31.70 17.43
C ALA A 16 -27.99 -31.82 18.69
N ALA A 17 -28.57 -32.37 19.76
CA ALA A 17 -27.87 -32.57 21.02
C ALA A 17 -26.92 -33.80 20.90
N ALA A 18 -25.63 -33.58 21.18
CA ALA A 18 -24.61 -34.59 21.38
C ALA A 18 -23.83 -34.35 22.67
N PRO A 19 -23.28 -35.42 23.33
CA PRO A 19 -22.80 -35.37 24.69
C PRO A 19 -21.59 -34.46 24.87
N SER A 20 -21.52 -33.80 26.04
CA SER A 20 -20.52 -32.85 26.46
C SER A 20 -19.10 -33.40 26.47
N LEU A 21 -18.32 -33.12 25.44
CA LEU A 21 -16.89 -33.03 25.57
C LEU A 21 -16.60 -31.64 26.15
N ALA A 22 -15.78 -31.60 27.19
CA ALA A 22 -15.39 -30.34 27.83
C ALA A 22 -14.90 -29.37 26.77
N ASN A 23 -15.68 -28.34 26.50
CA ASN A 23 -15.29 -27.23 25.61
C ASN A 23 -14.13 -26.49 26.26
N ILE A 24 -12.90 -26.81 25.85
CA ILE A 24 -11.82 -25.88 25.95
C ILE A 24 -12.21 -24.77 24.95
N ALA A 25 -12.86 -23.74 25.44
CA ALA A 25 -13.08 -22.52 24.66
C ALA A 25 -11.69 -21.91 24.40
N VAL A 26 -11.09 -22.28 23.27
CA VAL A 26 -9.98 -21.52 22.72
C VAL A 26 -10.60 -20.17 22.37
N ALA A 27 -10.34 -19.18 23.21
CA ALA A 27 -10.72 -17.80 22.92
C ALA A 27 -10.06 -17.43 21.58
N GLN A 28 -10.86 -17.36 20.52
CA GLN A 28 -10.38 -16.97 19.21
C GLN A 28 -9.89 -15.53 19.34
N ALA A 29 -8.58 -15.34 19.20
CA ALA A 29 -7.98 -14.01 19.25
C ALA A 29 -8.65 -13.13 18.18
N GLY A 30 -9.16 -11.98 18.58
CA GLY A 30 -9.76 -11.01 17.68
C GLY A 30 -8.75 -10.48 16.66
N PRO A 31 -9.20 -9.72 15.65
CA PRO A 31 -8.32 -9.12 14.66
C PRO A 31 -7.24 -8.25 15.31
N LYS A 32 -5.98 -8.43 14.88
CA LYS A 32 -4.86 -7.61 15.33
C LYS A 32 -4.66 -6.45 14.35
N LEU A 33 -4.89 -5.22 14.82
CA LEU A 33 -4.55 -4.02 14.07
C LEU A 33 -3.09 -3.65 14.33
N THR A 34 -2.31 -3.47 13.26
CA THR A 34 -0.99 -2.87 13.32
C THR A 34 -0.97 -1.65 12.42
N GLN A 35 -0.86 -0.47 12.99
CA GLN A 35 -0.68 0.76 12.23
C GLN A 35 0.80 0.87 11.83
N ILE A 36 1.09 0.88 10.53
CA ILE A 36 2.45 0.94 9.99
C ILE A 36 2.85 2.33 9.50
N LEU A 37 1.85 3.19 9.20
CA LEU A 37 2.09 4.56 8.76
C LEU A 37 0.89 5.44 9.14
N ARG A 38 1.18 6.66 9.56
CA ARG A 38 0.23 7.78 9.61
C ARG A 38 0.90 8.97 8.93
N ASN A 39 0.19 9.59 8.01
CA ASN A 39 0.63 10.82 7.38
C ASN A 39 -0.40 11.93 7.62
N ASP A 40 0.07 13.05 8.12
CA ASP A 40 -0.75 14.23 8.32
C ASP A 40 -0.81 15.03 7.01
N LEU A 41 -2.02 15.40 6.61
CA LEU A 41 -2.28 16.21 5.41
C LEU A 41 -2.52 17.68 5.76
N GLU A 42 -2.26 18.08 7.01
CA GLU A 42 -2.46 19.44 7.47
C GLU A 42 -1.69 20.44 6.61
N GLY A 43 -2.33 21.52 6.22
CA GLY A 43 -1.75 22.57 5.37
C GLY A 43 -1.67 22.22 3.87
N GLN A 44 -2.03 21.03 3.47
CA GLN A 44 -2.00 20.64 2.05
C GLN A 44 -3.21 21.15 1.25
N GLY A 45 -4.29 21.56 1.90
CA GLY A 45 -5.47 22.22 1.28
C GLY A 45 -6.13 21.42 0.15
N GLN A 46 -5.83 20.13 0.05
CA GLN A 46 -6.16 19.32 -1.11
C GLN A 46 -7.42 18.49 -0.88
N VAL A 47 -8.37 18.64 -1.79
CA VAL A 47 -9.47 17.69 -1.91
C VAL A 47 -8.99 16.52 -2.76
N VAL A 48 -8.92 15.31 -2.20
CA VAL A 48 -8.58 14.10 -2.96
C VAL A 48 -9.71 13.81 -3.94
N GLN A 49 -9.41 13.81 -5.25
CA GLN A 49 -10.35 13.51 -6.33
C GLN A 49 -10.30 12.06 -6.75
N GLU A 50 -9.16 11.40 -6.56
CA GLU A 50 -8.94 10.02 -6.96
C GLU A 50 -7.90 9.34 -6.08
N THR A 51 -8.13 8.06 -5.82
CA THR A 51 -7.15 7.16 -5.21
C THR A 51 -6.90 5.99 -6.15
N VAL A 52 -5.64 5.76 -6.49
CA VAL A 52 -5.20 4.62 -7.32
C VAL A 52 -4.40 3.67 -6.44
N VAL A 53 -4.79 2.41 -6.42
CA VAL A 53 -4.10 1.35 -5.66
C VAL A 53 -3.49 0.37 -6.65
N SER A 54 -2.21 0.09 -6.52
CA SER A 54 -1.46 -0.81 -7.41
C SER A 54 -0.58 -1.76 -6.62
N ILE A 55 -0.40 -2.96 -7.12
CA ILE A 55 0.69 -3.86 -6.71
C ILE A 55 1.77 -3.76 -7.77
N VAL A 56 2.99 -3.50 -7.34
CA VAL A 56 4.15 -3.44 -8.23
C VAL A 56 5.17 -4.48 -7.79
N GLU A 57 5.59 -5.28 -8.75
CA GLU A 57 6.66 -6.26 -8.58
C GLU A 57 7.95 -5.74 -9.22
N PHE A 58 9.02 -5.82 -8.45
CA PHE A 58 10.36 -5.43 -8.86
C PHE A 58 11.23 -6.69 -8.99
N PRO A 59 11.46 -7.18 -10.20
CA PRO A 59 12.42 -8.26 -10.43
C PRO A 59 13.80 -7.96 -9.84
N PRO A 60 14.66 -8.97 -9.61
CA PRO A 60 16.02 -8.76 -9.14
C PRO A 60 16.76 -7.71 -9.98
N GLY A 61 17.38 -6.74 -9.33
CA GLY A 61 18.16 -5.67 -9.95
C GLY A 61 17.37 -4.65 -10.76
N SER A 62 16.03 -4.71 -10.75
CA SER A 62 15.21 -3.77 -11.52
C SER A 62 15.01 -2.43 -10.77
N ALA A 63 14.80 -1.37 -11.55
CA ALA A 63 14.51 -0.03 -11.04
C ALA A 63 13.39 0.62 -11.86
N ALA A 64 12.52 1.38 -11.21
CA ALA A 64 11.68 2.34 -11.89
C ALA A 64 12.55 3.47 -12.47
N PRO A 65 12.16 4.10 -13.58
CA PRO A 65 12.84 5.32 -14.02
C PRO A 65 12.66 6.44 -12.99
N TRP A 66 13.51 7.45 -13.02
CA TRP A 66 13.23 8.69 -12.32
C TRP A 66 11.91 9.29 -12.80
N HIS A 67 11.02 9.59 -11.89
CA HIS A 67 9.69 10.07 -12.22
C HIS A 67 9.11 10.97 -11.13
N VAL A 68 7.99 11.59 -11.45
CA VAL A 68 7.20 12.42 -10.55
C VAL A 68 5.73 12.08 -10.71
N HIS A 69 4.96 12.27 -9.66
CA HIS A 69 3.50 12.15 -9.65
C HIS A 69 2.87 13.55 -9.54
N PRO A 70 2.47 14.18 -10.68
CA PRO A 70 1.89 15.52 -10.66
C PRO A 70 0.57 15.56 -9.88
N GLY A 71 0.55 16.34 -8.79
CA GLY A 71 -0.62 16.49 -7.92
C GLY A 71 -1.01 15.23 -7.15
N ALA A 72 -0.11 14.24 -7.04
CA ALA A 72 -0.38 13.00 -6.32
C ALA A 72 0.68 12.73 -5.26
N GLN A 73 0.25 12.44 -4.04
CA GLN A 73 1.06 11.84 -3.00
C GLN A 73 1.07 10.32 -3.19
N GLU A 74 2.23 9.71 -3.06
CA GLU A 74 2.38 8.25 -3.07
C GLU A 74 2.64 7.72 -1.66
N LEU A 75 1.88 6.69 -1.25
CA LEU A 75 2.23 5.79 -0.18
C LEU A 75 2.77 4.50 -0.80
N LEU A 76 3.99 4.12 -0.42
CA LEU A 76 4.62 2.86 -0.80
C LEU A 76 4.73 1.97 0.43
N HIS A 77 4.13 0.78 0.40
CA HIS A 77 4.23 -0.25 1.45
C HIS A 77 4.85 -1.52 0.89
N VAL A 78 6.00 -1.91 1.42
CA VAL A 78 6.69 -3.13 0.98
C VAL A 78 6.01 -4.36 1.55
N ILE A 79 5.57 -5.27 0.67
CA ILE A 79 4.91 -6.53 1.03
C ILE A 79 5.95 -7.64 1.14
N GLU A 80 6.89 -7.71 0.19
CA GLU A 80 7.92 -8.74 0.12
C GLU A 80 9.27 -8.13 -0.25
N GLY A 81 10.35 -8.68 0.30
CA GLY A 81 11.71 -8.24 0.04
C GLY A 81 12.05 -6.89 0.66
N SER A 82 12.83 -6.10 -0.06
CA SER A 82 13.18 -4.73 0.30
C SER A 82 13.32 -3.88 -0.95
N LEU A 83 12.99 -2.60 -0.84
CA LEU A 83 13.16 -1.63 -1.92
C LEU A 83 13.97 -0.43 -1.40
N ILE A 84 14.81 0.11 -2.27
CA ILE A 84 15.48 1.38 -2.04
C ILE A 84 14.67 2.46 -2.75
N VAL A 85 14.23 3.45 -2.00
CA VAL A 85 13.54 4.63 -2.51
C VAL A 85 14.52 5.78 -2.49
N GLU A 86 14.81 6.36 -3.64
CA GLU A 86 15.68 7.51 -3.79
C GLU A 86 14.83 8.75 -4.15
N VAL A 87 15.03 9.82 -3.41
CA VAL A 87 14.33 11.11 -3.65
C VAL A 87 15.36 12.16 -3.98
N GLU A 88 15.14 12.85 -5.09
CA GLU A 88 16.04 13.90 -5.56
C GLU A 88 16.32 14.96 -4.49
N GLY A 89 17.60 15.21 -4.24
CA GLY A 89 18.03 16.18 -3.23
C GLY A 89 17.82 15.78 -1.77
N LYS A 90 17.24 14.57 -1.49
CA LYS A 90 16.96 14.09 -0.13
C LYS A 90 17.66 12.79 0.23
N GLY A 91 18.31 12.14 -0.74
CA GLY A 91 19.01 10.87 -0.53
C GLY A 91 18.10 9.64 -0.71
N SER A 92 18.52 8.52 -0.10
CA SER A 92 17.84 7.23 -0.24
C SER A 92 17.45 6.62 1.10
N ASN A 93 16.34 5.89 1.11
CA ASN A 93 15.87 5.09 2.24
C ASN A 93 15.64 3.65 1.79
N ILE A 94 15.98 2.69 2.65
CA ILE A 94 15.66 1.28 2.45
C ILE A 94 14.38 0.99 3.22
N LEU A 95 13.38 0.48 2.51
CA LEU A 95 12.14 -0.04 3.09
C LEU A 95 12.11 -1.56 2.96
N LYS A 96 11.92 -2.25 4.07
CA LYS A 96 11.81 -3.71 4.14
C LYS A 96 10.35 -4.13 4.18
N ALA A 97 10.09 -5.42 3.95
CA ALA A 97 8.76 -6.00 4.09
C ALA A 97 8.10 -5.60 5.43
N GLY A 98 6.87 -5.08 5.37
CA GLY A 98 6.12 -4.53 6.49
C GLY A 98 6.33 -3.03 6.74
N GLU A 99 7.31 -2.40 6.10
CA GLU A 99 7.56 -0.97 6.23
C GLU A 99 6.87 -0.17 5.13
N ALA A 100 6.62 1.10 5.39
CA ALA A 100 6.00 2.01 4.45
C ALA A 100 6.65 3.40 4.47
N GLY A 101 6.58 4.07 3.33
CA GLY A 101 7.03 5.44 3.15
C GLY A 101 6.01 6.29 2.42
N ILE A 102 6.15 7.59 2.55
CA ILE A 102 5.36 8.59 1.82
C ILE A 102 6.30 9.41 0.94
N ILE A 103 5.92 9.57 -0.32
CA ILE A 103 6.52 10.51 -1.25
C ILE A 103 5.48 11.61 -1.51
N PRO A 104 5.73 12.84 -1.05
CA PRO A 104 4.86 13.98 -1.36
C PRO A 104 4.74 14.23 -2.86
N ALA A 105 3.64 14.86 -3.26
CA ALA A 105 3.43 15.28 -4.64
C ALA A 105 4.60 16.12 -5.16
N GLU A 106 4.85 16.05 -6.45
CA GLU A 106 5.87 16.85 -7.18
C GLU A 106 7.34 16.50 -6.83
N LEU A 107 7.62 15.51 -5.97
CA LEU A 107 8.99 15.11 -5.71
C LEU A 107 9.47 14.07 -6.74
N VAL A 108 10.57 14.37 -7.38
CA VAL A 108 11.25 13.46 -8.33
C VAL A 108 11.92 12.34 -7.53
N HIS A 109 11.61 11.09 -7.87
CA HIS A 109 12.08 9.92 -7.15
C HIS A 109 12.14 8.67 -8.04
N LEU A 110 12.73 7.62 -7.51
CA LEU A 110 12.65 6.26 -8.03
C LEU A 110 12.56 5.24 -6.89
N ALA A 111 12.08 4.04 -7.20
CA ALA A 111 12.23 2.87 -6.36
C ALA A 111 12.99 1.79 -7.13
N ARG A 112 13.85 1.02 -6.44
CA ARG A 112 14.62 -0.07 -7.04
C ARG A 112 14.81 -1.24 -6.09
N ASN A 113 15.02 -2.41 -6.67
CA ASN A 113 15.35 -3.64 -5.98
C ASN A 113 16.82 -3.99 -6.19
N ASP A 114 17.62 -3.90 -5.13
CA ASP A 114 19.06 -4.22 -5.19
C ASP A 114 19.37 -5.72 -5.00
N SER A 115 18.36 -6.54 -4.69
CA SER A 115 18.56 -7.98 -4.57
C SER A 115 18.96 -8.55 -5.94
N ALA A 116 19.97 -9.40 -5.94
CA ALA A 116 20.40 -10.12 -7.15
C ALA A 116 19.53 -11.35 -7.46
N SER A 117 18.69 -11.81 -6.53
CA SER A 117 18.02 -13.10 -6.61
C SER A 117 16.54 -13.11 -6.24
N THR A 118 16.06 -12.13 -5.49
CA THR A 118 14.67 -12.10 -5.00
C THR A 118 13.89 -10.93 -5.57
N THR A 119 12.63 -11.17 -5.92
CA THR A 119 11.68 -10.13 -6.33
C THR A 119 11.25 -9.32 -5.11
N GLY A 120 11.23 -8.00 -5.24
CA GLY A 120 10.56 -7.11 -4.30
C GLY A 120 9.13 -6.88 -4.73
N LYS A 121 8.20 -6.72 -3.76
CA LYS A 121 6.79 -6.43 -4.04
C LYS A 121 6.30 -5.32 -3.13
N ALA A 122 5.60 -4.37 -3.69
CA ALA A 122 5.02 -3.25 -2.94
C ALA A 122 3.57 -2.97 -3.33
N LEU A 123 2.79 -2.56 -2.33
CA LEU A 123 1.52 -1.87 -2.52
C LEU A 123 1.83 -0.37 -2.67
N MET A 124 1.37 0.23 -3.74
CA MET A 124 1.46 1.67 -3.98
C MET A 124 0.06 2.27 -4.00
N VAL A 125 -0.13 3.34 -3.25
CA VAL A 125 -1.39 4.08 -3.18
C VAL A 125 -1.12 5.53 -3.52
N HIS A 126 -1.68 5.98 -4.64
CA HIS A 126 -1.61 7.37 -5.05
C HIS A 126 -2.91 8.07 -4.68
N SER A 127 -2.82 9.11 -3.88
CA SER A 127 -3.94 9.99 -3.55
C SER A 127 -3.72 11.33 -4.22
N ARG A 128 -4.58 11.72 -5.17
CA ARG A 128 -4.37 12.89 -6.01
C ARG A 128 -5.55 13.85 -6.06
N ALA A 129 -5.21 15.14 -6.10
CA ALA A 129 -6.16 16.26 -6.25
C ALA A 129 -6.38 16.65 -7.72
N ALA A 130 -5.57 16.16 -8.65
CA ALA A 130 -5.59 16.53 -10.07
C ALA A 130 -5.68 15.27 -10.95
N LYS A 131 -6.88 14.68 -11.05
CA LYS A 131 -7.12 13.47 -11.85
C LYS A 131 -6.98 13.67 -13.36
N ASP A 132 -6.98 14.89 -13.82
CA ASP A 132 -6.77 15.31 -15.21
C ASP A 132 -5.31 15.26 -15.65
N LYS A 133 -4.37 15.25 -14.70
CA LYS A 133 -2.94 15.11 -14.98
C LYS A 133 -2.54 13.63 -15.12
N PRO A 134 -1.46 13.30 -15.85
CA PRO A 134 -0.93 11.94 -15.86
C PRO A 134 -0.54 11.52 -14.45
N LEU A 135 -0.77 10.24 -14.11
CA LEU A 135 -0.40 9.72 -12.80
C LEU A 135 1.12 9.72 -12.58
N LEU A 136 1.88 9.50 -13.66
CA LEU A 136 3.33 9.41 -13.64
C LEU A 136 3.93 10.12 -14.84
N VAL A 137 4.97 10.92 -14.61
CA VAL A 137 5.78 11.55 -15.66
C VAL A 137 7.24 11.18 -15.45
N VAL A 138 7.83 10.53 -16.46
CA VAL A 138 9.26 10.15 -16.44
C VAL A 138 10.13 11.40 -16.59
N VAL A 139 11.14 11.52 -15.75
CA VAL A 139 12.15 12.59 -15.79
C VAL A 139 13.44 12.03 -16.41
N LYS A 140 13.91 12.63 -17.46
CA LYS A 140 15.22 12.29 -18.06
C LYS A 140 16.32 12.87 -17.17
N LYS A 141 17.25 12.04 -16.76
CA LYS A 141 18.50 12.43 -16.09
C LYS A 141 19.70 11.99 -16.91
#